data_2358f536b421a6d6e6b67175a5670341
#
_entry.id   2358f536b421a6d6e6b67175a5670341
#
_cell.length_a   1.000
_cell.length_b   1.000
_cell.length_c   1.000
_cell.angle_alpha   90.00
_cell.angle_beta   90.00
_cell.angle_gamma   90.00
#
_symmetry.space_group_name_H-M   'P 1'
#
loop_
_entity.id
_entity.type
_entity.pdbx_description
1 polymer ?
#
loop_
_entity_poly.entity_id
_entity_poly.type
_entity_poly.pdbx_seq_one_letter_code
_entity_poly.pdbx_strand_id
1 'polypeptide(L)'
;TCRYYPLGVGSLSYSGEKGEKDEFFFTVKEAHCMGFDEDKQWTVAEWREDQGVDLRDEVNDGWFDLIVRKKSLPESMKLSQESKNMFFMICYNIDKFKKFVFNSTFLERYDFSKEKIEEIKNDDIKLLQFGFDWLRLSFFKTGQEKFKIKEIK
;
A
#
# COMPACT_ATOMS: atom_id res chain seq x y z
N THR A 1 6.05 11.78 -0.14
CA THR A 1 7.28 12.11 0.60
C THR A 1 7.49 13.61 0.73
N CYS A 2 7.28 14.43 -0.30
CA CYS A 2 7.47 15.89 -0.19
C CYS A 2 6.51 16.57 0.81
N ARG A 3 5.33 16.00 1.07
CA ARG A 3 4.38 16.54 2.03
C ARG A 3 4.78 16.31 3.49
N TYR A 4 5.64 15.35 3.76
CA TYR A 4 6.17 15.12 5.10
C TYR A 4 7.21 16.17 5.51
N TYR A 5 7.95 16.73 4.55
CA TYR A 5 8.98 17.69 4.88
C TYR A 5 8.40 18.86 5.70
N PRO A 6 9.02 19.26 6.81
CA PRO A 6 10.35 18.86 7.29
C PRO A 6 10.41 17.63 8.20
N LEU A 7 9.34 16.84 8.31
CA LEU A 7 9.36 15.64 9.13
C LEU A 7 10.01 14.46 8.40
N GLY A 8 10.99 13.84 9.03
CA GLY A 8 11.44 12.49 8.73
C GLY A 8 10.67 11.51 9.60
N VAL A 9 10.33 10.35 9.03
CA VAL A 9 9.63 9.26 9.74
C VAL A 9 10.54 8.06 9.79
N GLY A 10 10.77 7.52 11.00
CA GLY A 10 11.41 6.25 11.22
C GLY A 10 10.43 5.27 11.85
N SER A 11 10.58 3.99 11.57
CA SER A 11 9.81 2.93 12.22
C SER A 11 10.73 1.87 12.79
N LEU A 12 10.46 1.46 14.02
CA LEU A 12 11.09 0.31 14.66
C LEU A 12 10.10 -0.85 14.63
N SER A 13 10.51 -1.95 14.03
CA SER A 13 9.75 -3.20 14.06
C SER A 13 10.36 -4.11 15.11
N TYR A 14 9.61 -4.43 16.14
CA TYR A 14 10.00 -5.46 17.08
C TYR A 14 9.56 -6.83 16.56
N SER A 15 10.44 -7.81 16.63
CA SER A 15 10.14 -9.21 16.30
C SER A 15 9.34 -9.88 17.42
N GLY A 16 8.11 -9.43 17.62
CA GLY A 16 7.12 -9.95 18.58
C GLY A 16 5.77 -10.12 17.91
N GLU A 17 4.96 -10.99 18.50
CA GLU A 17 3.67 -11.49 17.99
C GLU A 17 2.59 -10.41 17.78
N LYS A 18 2.68 -9.54 16.93
CA LYS A 18 1.74 -8.56 16.35
C LYS A 18 2.55 -7.32 16.03
N GLY A 19 2.98 -7.23 14.81
CA GLY A 19 3.67 -6.11 14.21
C GLY A 19 3.26 -4.70 14.66
N GLU A 20 3.44 -4.39 15.94
CA GLU A 20 3.37 -3.03 16.44
C GLU A 20 4.59 -2.32 15.88
N LYS A 21 4.32 -1.34 15.05
CA LYS A 21 5.33 -0.43 14.52
C LYS A 21 5.36 0.76 15.45
N ASP A 22 6.44 0.94 16.17
CA ASP A 22 6.70 2.23 16.83
C ASP A 22 7.22 3.20 15.77
N GLU A 23 6.42 4.19 15.46
CA GLU A 23 6.82 5.29 14.59
C GLU A 23 7.38 6.43 15.43
N PHE A 24 8.49 6.98 14.98
CA PHE A 24 9.06 8.19 15.56
C PHE A 24 9.33 9.23 14.47
N PHE A 25 9.21 10.48 14.87
CA PHE A 25 9.39 11.61 14.00
C PHE A 25 10.64 12.39 14.38
N PHE A 26 11.34 12.89 13.40
CA PHE A 26 12.48 13.78 13.59
C PHE A 26 12.45 14.89 12.54
N THR A 27 13.04 16.03 12.88
CA THR A 27 13.08 17.17 11.98
C THR A 27 14.30 17.08 11.05
N VAL A 28 14.05 17.16 9.75
CA VAL A 28 15.09 17.27 8.72
C VAL A 28 15.25 18.75 8.40
N LYS A 29 16.38 19.35 8.80
CA LYS A 29 16.64 20.76 8.56
C LYS A 29 17.61 20.91 7.37
N GLU A 30 17.10 21.45 6.28
CA GLU A 30 17.89 21.79 5.10
C GLU A 30 18.28 23.27 5.15
N ALA A 31 19.54 23.57 4.84
CA ALA A 31 20.09 24.93 4.96
C ALA A 31 19.39 25.99 4.10
N HIS A 32 18.75 25.55 3.02
CA HIS A 32 18.03 26.43 2.09
C HIS A 32 16.53 26.61 2.43
N CYS A 33 16.04 25.95 3.47
CA CYS A 33 14.62 26.01 3.83
C CYS A 33 14.34 27.21 4.72
N MET A 34 13.66 28.22 4.17
CA MET A 34 13.26 29.43 4.89
C MET A 34 12.11 29.21 5.85
N GLY A 35 11.39 28.08 5.77
CA GLY A 35 10.27 27.78 6.65
C GLY A 35 10.63 27.62 8.12
N PHE A 36 11.91 27.43 8.46
CA PHE A 36 12.38 27.40 9.85
C PHE A 36 12.60 28.80 10.45
N ASP A 37 12.52 29.84 9.64
CA ASP A 37 12.64 31.23 10.08
C ASP A 37 11.27 31.87 10.31
N GLU A 38 10.17 31.10 10.06
CA GLU A 38 8.81 31.53 10.30
C GLU A 38 8.41 31.41 11.77
N ASP A 39 7.60 32.35 12.25
CA ASP A 39 7.18 32.41 13.67
C ASP A 39 6.19 31.28 14.05
N LYS A 40 5.52 30.68 13.07
CA LYS A 40 4.51 29.66 13.31
C LYS A 40 5.15 28.35 13.76
N GLN A 41 4.79 27.94 14.98
CA GLN A 41 5.18 26.65 15.51
C GLN A 41 4.11 25.61 15.20
N TRP A 42 4.55 24.40 14.90
CA TRP A 42 3.71 23.26 14.57
C TRP A 42 4.03 22.09 15.48
N THR A 43 3.00 21.44 15.98
CA THR A 43 3.15 20.06 16.48
C THR A 43 3.21 19.09 15.30
N VAL A 44 3.73 17.89 15.53
CA VAL A 44 3.73 16.83 14.52
C VAL A 44 2.31 16.52 14.03
N ALA A 45 1.35 16.47 14.93
CA ALA A 45 -0.05 16.18 14.60
C ALA A 45 -0.67 17.26 13.71
N GLU A 46 -0.53 18.53 14.08
CA GLU A 46 -1.04 19.66 13.28
C GLU A 46 -0.41 19.71 11.88
N TRP A 47 0.91 19.45 11.78
CA TRP A 47 1.58 19.40 10.48
C TRP A 47 1.05 18.27 9.61
N ARG A 48 0.88 17.07 10.18
CA ARG A 48 0.35 15.90 9.45
C ARG A 48 -1.06 16.15 8.94
N GLU A 49 -1.92 16.75 9.78
CA GLU A 49 -3.30 17.12 9.40
C GLU A 49 -3.31 18.16 8.27
N ASP A 50 -2.57 19.27 8.43
CA ASP A 50 -2.50 20.35 7.44
C ASP A 50 -1.98 19.84 6.08
N GLN A 51 -0.98 18.95 6.10
CA GLN A 51 -0.42 18.38 4.87
C GLN A 51 -1.25 17.20 4.32
N GLY A 52 -2.27 16.73 5.03
CA GLY A 52 -3.14 15.62 4.63
C GLY A 52 -2.36 14.33 4.38
N VAL A 53 -1.38 14.01 5.27
CA VAL A 53 -0.54 12.83 5.08
C VAL A 53 -1.18 11.54 5.57
N ASP A 54 -2.07 11.61 6.55
CA ASP A 54 -2.65 10.42 7.20
C ASP A 54 -3.41 9.52 6.23
N LEU A 55 -4.23 10.10 5.36
CA LEU A 55 -4.92 9.33 4.30
C LEU A 55 -3.93 8.63 3.35
N ARG A 56 -2.80 9.26 3.08
CA ARG A 56 -1.77 8.69 2.20
C ARG A 56 -1.01 7.57 2.88
N ASP A 57 -0.78 7.70 4.17
CA ASP A 57 -0.13 6.66 4.98
C ASP A 57 -1.00 5.41 5.03
N GLU A 58 -2.30 5.56 5.29
CA GLU A 58 -3.26 4.45 5.27
C GLU A 58 -3.22 3.67 3.95
N VAL A 59 -3.16 4.39 2.82
CA VAL A 59 -3.04 3.73 1.50
C VAL A 59 -1.67 3.09 1.31
N ASN A 60 -0.59 3.77 1.73
CA ASN A 60 0.78 3.32 1.57
C ASN A 60 1.14 2.12 2.46
N ASP A 61 0.47 1.93 3.58
CA ASP A 61 0.72 0.80 4.49
C ASP A 61 0.60 -0.55 3.78
N GLY A 62 -0.39 -0.68 2.90
CA GLY A 62 -0.56 -1.87 2.08
C GLY A 62 0.63 -2.15 1.15
N TRP A 63 1.17 -1.10 0.54
CA TRP A 63 2.35 -1.18 -0.31
C TRP A 63 3.61 -1.46 0.49
N PHE A 64 3.78 -0.78 1.63
CA PHE A 64 4.95 -0.95 2.49
C PHE A 64 5.07 -2.39 3.02
N ASP A 65 3.97 -2.97 3.49
CA ASP A 65 3.92 -4.39 3.91
C ASP A 65 4.39 -5.33 2.79
N LEU A 66 3.94 -5.12 1.55
CA LEU A 66 4.38 -5.90 0.40
C LEU A 66 5.89 -5.78 0.13
N ILE A 67 6.45 -4.58 0.25
CA ILE A 67 7.89 -4.34 0.05
C ILE A 67 8.71 -5.01 1.14
N VAL A 68 8.30 -4.89 2.40
CA VAL A 68 8.98 -5.52 3.54
C VAL A 68 8.98 -7.05 3.37
N ARG A 69 7.82 -7.64 3.08
CA ARG A 69 7.69 -9.08 2.82
C ARG A 69 8.54 -9.55 1.65
N LYS A 70 8.53 -8.77 0.56
CA LYS A 70 9.37 -9.08 -0.62
C LYS A 70 10.86 -9.05 -0.30
N LYS A 71 11.32 -8.08 0.51
CA LYS A 71 12.73 -8.00 0.94
C LYS A 71 13.12 -9.16 1.84
N SER A 72 12.18 -9.72 2.59
CA SER A 72 12.39 -10.85 3.50
C SER A 72 12.39 -12.21 2.78
N LEU A 73 12.05 -12.25 1.47
CA LEU A 73 12.11 -13.50 0.71
C LEU A 73 13.56 -13.97 0.49
N PRO A 74 13.84 -15.26 0.67
CA PRO A 74 15.13 -15.85 0.29
C PRO A 74 15.44 -15.62 -1.19
N GLU A 75 16.73 -15.57 -1.53
CA GLU A 75 17.15 -15.41 -2.94
C GLU A 75 16.58 -16.49 -3.87
N SER A 76 16.36 -17.68 -3.37
CA SER A 76 15.73 -18.79 -4.09
C SER A 76 14.25 -18.56 -4.45
N MET A 77 13.59 -17.61 -3.80
CA MET A 77 12.19 -17.23 -4.03
C MET A 77 12.06 -15.89 -4.76
N LYS A 78 13.01 -15.56 -5.63
CA LYS A 78 12.91 -14.35 -6.46
C LYS A 78 11.64 -14.39 -7.31
N LEU A 79 10.93 -13.26 -7.35
CA LEU A 79 9.74 -13.13 -8.18
C LEU A 79 10.07 -13.34 -9.64
N SER A 80 9.24 -14.11 -10.35
CA SER A 80 9.31 -14.27 -11.79
C SER A 80 9.10 -12.93 -12.51
N GLN A 81 9.42 -12.86 -13.80
CA GLN A 81 9.18 -11.63 -14.57
C GLN A 81 7.68 -11.29 -14.64
N GLU A 82 6.82 -12.28 -14.74
CA GLU A 82 5.36 -12.11 -14.73
C GLU A 82 4.89 -11.54 -13.40
N SER A 83 5.41 -12.04 -12.28
CA SER A 83 5.11 -11.53 -10.94
C SER A 83 5.57 -10.08 -10.77
N LYS A 84 6.73 -9.72 -11.29
CA LYS A 84 7.21 -8.32 -11.29
C LYS A 84 6.32 -7.42 -12.13
N ASN A 85 5.91 -7.88 -13.31
CA ASN A 85 5.01 -7.12 -14.19
C ASN A 85 3.64 -6.90 -13.53
N MET A 86 3.11 -7.93 -12.84
CA MET A 86 1.87 -7.85 -12.08
C MET A 86 1.99 -6.84 -10.93
N PHE A 87 3.06 -6.93 -10.15
CA PHE A 87 3.34 -5.98 -9.09
C PHE A 87 3.40 -4.54 -9.62
N PHE A 88 4.13 -4.34 -10.72
CA PHE A 88 4.27 -3.01 -11.32
C PHE A 88 2.93 -2.47 -11.86
N MET A 89 2.13 -3.33 -12.47
CA MET A 89 0.81 -2.96 -12.97
C MET A 89 -0.10 -2.48 -11.83
N ILE A 90 -0.15 -3.21 -10.72
CA ILE A 90 -1.01 -2.88 -9.59
C ILE A 90 -0.54 -1.60 -8.89
N CYS A 91 0.76 -1.50 -8.60
CA CYS A 91 1.28 -0.41 -7.78
C CYS A 91 1.46 0.92 -8.54
N TYR A 92 1.62 0.88 -9.87
CA TYR A 92 2.02 2.06 -10.64
C TYR A 92 1.19 2.31 -11.91
N ASN A 93 0.24 1.44 -12.25
CA ASN A 93 -0.62 1.62 -13.42
C ASN A 93 -2.03 1.13 -13.15
N ILE A 94 -2.75 1.90 -12.33
CA ILE A 94 -4.08 1.55 -11.86
C ILE A 94 -5.09 1.38 -13.00
N ASP A 95 -4.98 2.17 -14.07
CA ASP A 95 -5.86 2.06 -15.24
C ASP A 95 -5.69 0.72 -15.96
N LYS A 96 -4.43 0.25 -16.08
CA LYS A 96 -4.15 -1.06 -16.67
C LYS A 96 -4.64 -2.17 -15.75
N PHE A 97 -4.50 -2.01 -14.45
CA PHE A 97 -5.02 -2.97 -13.48
C PHE A 97 -6.54 -3.02 -13.51
N LYS A 98 -7.22 -1.88 -13.58
CA LYS A 98 -8.68 -1.79 -13.73
C LYS A 98 -9.16 -2.55 -14.98
N LYS A 99 -8.53 -2.30 -16.12
CA LYS A 99 -8.82 -3.05 -17.36
C LYS A 99 -8.59 -4.57 -17.19
N PHE A 100 -7.54 -4.96 -16.52
CA PHE A 100 -7.26 -6.36 -16.24
C PHE A 100 -8.37 -7.00 -15.39
N VAL A 101 -8.78 -6.34 -14.30
CA VAL A 101 -9.81 -6.85 -13.40
C VAL A 101 -11.16 -6.99 -14.11
N PHE A 102 -11.58 -5.96 -14.87
CA PHE A 102 -12.95 -5.87 -15.41
C PHE A 102 -13.12 -6.39 -16.83
N ASN A 103 -12.04 -6.47 -17.63
CA ASN A 103 -12.10 -6.88 -19.04
C ASN A 103 -11.46 -8.25 -19.29
N SER A 104 -11.12 -9.00 -18.23
CA SER A 104 -10.63 -10.38 -18.34
C SER A 104 -11.56 -11.33 -17.57
N THR A 105 -11.21 -12.61 -17.56
CA THR A 105 -11.90 -13.64 -16.77
C THR A 105 -11.56 -13.59 -15.27
N PHE A 106 -10.89 -12.54 -14.82
CA PHE A 106 -10.42 -12.43 -13.41
C PHE A 106 -11.59 -12.55 -12.41
N LEU A 107 -12.63 -11.75 -12.56
CA LEU A 107 -13.79 -11.75 -11.67
C LEU A 107 -14.65 -13.02 -11.79
N GLU A 108 -14.50 -13.77 -12.87
CA GLU A 108 -15.20 -15.05 -13.05
C GLU A 108 -14.64 -16.15 -12.15
N ARG A 109 -13.37 -16.04 -11.76
CA ARG A 109 -12.65 -17.04 -10.96
C ARG A 109 -12.97 -16.97 -9.48
N TYR A 110 -13.40 -15.80 -8.99
CA TYR A 110 -13.59 -15.55 -7.57
C TYR A 110 -15.04 -15.19 -7.25
N ASP A 111 -15.47 -15.57 -6.06
CA ASP A 111 -16.81 -15.25 -5.55
C ASP A 111 -16.75 -13.92 -4.78
N PHE A 112 -17.01 -12.83 -5.50
CA PHE A 112 -17.12 -11.49 -4.91
C PHE A 112 -18.59 -11.04 -4.89
N SER A 113 -19.00 -10.34 -3.83
CA SER A 113 -20.30 -9.71 -3.79
C SER A 113 -20.43 -8.60 -4.82
N LYS A 114 -21.65 -8.31 -5.25
CA LYS A 114 -21.91 -7.21 -6.19
C LYS A 114 -21.45 -5.87 -5.63
N GLU A 115 -21.65 -5.65 -4.34
CA GLU A 115 -21.23 -4.44 -3.62
C GLU A 115 -19.71 -4.27 -3.69
N LYS A 116 -18.95 -5.36 -3.49
CA LYS A 116 -17.48 -5.32 -3.60
C LYS A 116 -17.00 -5.01 -5.00
N ILE A 117 -17.66 -5.57 -6.01
CA ILE A 117 -17.35 -5.30 -7.42
C ILE A 117 -17.62 -3.83 -7.77
N GLU A 118 -18.75 -3.27 -7.33
CA GLU A 118 -19.07 -1.86 -7.56
C GLU A 118 -18.14 -0.92 -6.78
N GLU A 119 -17.77 -1.26 -5.56
CA GLU A 119 -16.78 -0.51 -4.77
C GLU A 119 -15.46 -0.35 -5.54
N ILE A 120 -14.84 -1.47 -5.95
CA ILE A 120 -13.55 -1.43 -6.64
C ILE A 120 -13.62 -0.89 -8.07
N LYS A 121 -14.80 -0.82 -8.66
CA LYS A 121 -15.01 -0.23 -9.98
C LYS A 121 -15.03 1.30 -9.92
N ASN A 122 -15.61 1.85 -8.87
CA ASN A 122 -15.90 3.28 -8.74
C ASN A 122 -14.88 4.04 -7.89
N ASP A 123 -14.02 3.33 -7.12
CA ASP A 123 -13.01 3.91 -6.25
C ASP A 123 -11.63 3.29 -6.54
N ASP A 124 -10.72 4.10 -7.07
CA ASP A 124 -9.38 3.66 -7.44
C ASP A 124 -8.50 3.35 -6.21
N ILE A 125 -8.77 3.96 -5.04
CA ILE A 125 -8.10 3.62 -3.79
C ILE A 125 -8.53 2.22 -3.34
N LYS A 126 -9.82 1.92 -3.39
CA LYS A 126 -10.36 0.59 -3.09
C LYS A 126 -9.85 -0.48 -4.07
N LEU A 127 -9.73 -0.12 -5.34
CA LEU A 127 -9.13 -0.99 -6.34
C LEU A 127 -7.65 -1.26 -6.05
N LEU A 128 -6.90 -0.24 -5.63
CA LEU A 128 -5.50 -0.38 -5.25
C LEU A 128 -5.33 -1.28 -4.03
N GLN A 129 -6.13 -1.06 -2.97
CA GLN A 129 -6.14 -1.91 -1.77
C GLN A 129 -6.49 -3.36 -2.10
N PHE A 130 -7.49 -3.57 -2.96
CA PHE A 130 -7.84 -4.89 -3.50
C PHE A 130 -6.66 -5.54 -4.24
N GLY A 131 -5.94 -4.76 -5.03
CA GLY A 131 -4.73 -5.20 -5.72
C GLY A 131 -3.62 -5.63 -4.76
N PHE A 132 -3.41 -4.91 -3.67
CA PHE A 132 -2.46 -5.29 -2.62
C PHE A 132 -2.86 -6.61 -1.95
N ASP A 133 -4.13 -6.81 -1.65
CA ASP A 133 -4.62 -8.08 -1.10
C ASP A 133 -4.39 -9.24 -2.08
N TRP A 134 -4.63 -9.01 -3.37
CA TRP A 134 -4.36 -10.01 -4.40
C TRP A 134 -2.87 -10.33 -4.56
N LEU A 135 -1.98 -9.34 -4.45
CA LEU A 135 -0.54 -9.57 -4.42
C LEU A 135 -0.12 -10.38 -3.20
N ARG A 136 -0.71 -10.12 -2.01
CA ARG A 136 -0.46 -10.93 -0.81
C ARG A 136 -0.84 -12.38 -1.03
N LEU A 137 -2.01 -12.62 -1.61
CA LEU A 137 -2.45 -13.97 -1.94
C LEU A 137 -1.50 -14.63 -2.96
N SER A 138 -1.18 -13.92 -4.04
CA SER A 138 -0.43 -14.48 -5.16
C SER A 138 1.01 -14.81 -4.80
N PHE A 139 1.68 -13.93 -4.05
CA PHE A 139 3.11 -14.05 -3.74
C PHE A 139 3.40 -14.76 -2.42
N PHE A 140 2.56 -14.53 -1.42
CA PHE A 140 2.83 -14.98 -0.05
C PHE A 140 1.81 -16.00 0.46
N LYS A 141 0.78 -16.32 -0.35
CA LYS A 141 -0.31 -17.24 0.01
C LYS A 141 -1.05 -16.84 1.30
N THR A 142 -1.14 -15.53 1.58
CA THR A 142 -1.87 -14.96 2.73
C THR A 142 -3.12 -14.22 2.25
N GLY A 143 -4.14 -14.11 3.10
CA GLY A 143 -5.40 -13.44 2.77
C GLY A 143 -6.34 -14.27 1.88
N GLN A 144 -6.26 -15.59 1.95
CA GLN A 144 -7.08 -16.51 1.14
C GLN A 144 -8.58 -16.32 1.41
N GLU A 145 -8.96 -15.92 2.61
CA GLU A 145 -10.34 -15.66 2.99
C GLU A 145 -11.02 -14.56 2.18
N LYS A 146 -10.23 -13.64 1.63
CA LYS A 146 -10.71 -12.53 0.79
C LYS A 146 -10.97 -12.93 -0.67
N PHE A 147 -10.42 -14.07 -1.12
CA PHE A 147 -10.45 -14.52 -2.51
C PHE A 147 -10.95 -15.96 -2.61
N LYS A 148 -12.22 -16.15 -2.30
CA LYS A 148 -12.84 -17.46 -2.43
C LYS A 148 -13.01 -17.83 -3.90
N ILE A 149 -12.47 -18.97 -4.30
CA ILE A 149 -12.61 -19.48 -5.67
C ILE A 149 -14.06 -19.93 -5.85
N LYS A 150 -14.69 -19.56 -6.97
CA LYS A 150 -16.02 -20.06 -7.34
C LYS A 150 -15.95 -21.57 -7.56
N GLU A 151 -16.84 -22.30 -6.91
CA GLU A 151 -17.04 -23.69 -7.23
C GLU A 151 -17.61 -23.80 -8.67
N ILE A 152 -16.85 -24.46 -9.53
CA ILE A 152 -17.33 -24.79 -10.88
C ILE A 152 -18.38 -25.90 -10.70
N LYS A 153 -19.64 -25.54 -10.94
CA LYS A 153 -20.72 -26.54 -11.00
C LYS A 153 -20.68 -27.26 -12.33
#